data_1ef0d62631ade6970ea359dc643dec2b
#
_entry.id   1ef0d62631ade6970ea359dc643dec2b
#
_cell.length_a   1.000
_cell.length_b   1.000
_cell.length_c   1.000
_cell.angle_alpha   90.00
_cell.angle_beta   90.00
_cell.angle_gamma   90.00
#
_symmetry.space_group_name_H-M   'P 1'
#
loop_
_entity.id
_entity.type
_entity.pdbx_description
1 polymer ?
#
loop_
_entity_poly.entity_id
_entity_poly.type
_entity_poly.pdbx_seq_one_letter_code
_entity_poly.pdbx_strand_id
1 'polypeptide(L)'
;GFIIPLITDNGVFCKSEVDFGSYVLLKTIKEEPLGDHILDLGCGYGVIGVTVKKMFPDAEMLMVDANPRAVELAVLNAQKNSVEAEVRVSDIFGNVTETLSDILTNPPIRAGKKVIYAMFEQAYDHLRPQGHLYVVIRKQQGALSAKAKIEEIFGNCEVINKEKGYYILKSTKTD
;
A
#
# COMPACT_ATOMS: atom_id res chain seq x y z
N GLY A 1 -1.97 19.82 -0.39
CA GLY A 1 -1.89 18.73 0.56
C GLY A 1 -2.60 19.04 1.86
N PHE A 2 -2.93 18.03 2.60
CA PHE A 2 -3.51 18.16 3.92
C PHE A 2 -2.69 17.40 4.93
N ILE A 3 -2.75 17.84 6.18
CA ILE A 3 -2.03 17.22 7.29
C ILE A 3 -2.94 16.16 7.90
N ILE A 4 -2.41 14.93 8.02
CA ILE A 4 -3.13 13.83 8.65
C ILE A 4 -2.49 13.54 9.99
N PRO A 5 -3.22 13.70 11.10
CA PRO A 5 -2.70 13.33 12.42
C PRO A 5 -2.68 11.82 12.56
N LEU A 6 -1.52 11.27 12.92
CA LEU A 6 -1.31 9.83 13.06
C LEU A 6 -0.78 9.52 14.46
N ILE A 7 -1.13 8.35 14.96
CA ILE A 7 -0.62 7.81 16.21
C ILE A 7 0.38 6.71 15.87
N THR A 8 1.59 6.83 16.41
CA THR A 8 2.65 5.82 16.24
C THR A 8 2.73 4.95 17.50
N ASP A 9 3.68 4.01 17.53
CA ASP A 9 3.93 3.14 18.67
C ASP A 9 4.13 3.91 19.99
N ASN A 10 4.63 5.12 19.91
CA ASN A 10 4.86 5.94 21.11
C ASN A 10 3.60 6.65 21.59
N GLY A 11 2.47 6.48 20.93
CA GLY A 11 1.24 7.18 21.24
C GLY A 11 1.30 8.67 20.95
N VAL A 12 2.28 9.10 20.19
CA VAL A 12 2.55 10.50 19.88
C VAL A 12 2.23 10.80 18.43
N PHE A 13 1.67 11.97 18.16
CA PHE A 13 1.48 12.44 16.80
C PHE A 13 2.82 12.60 16.11
N CYS A 14 2.98 11.98 14.97
CA CYS A 14 4.18 12.07 14.18
C CYS A 14 3.85 12.72 12.85
N LYS A 15 4.04 14.04 12.77
CA LYS A 15 3.80 14.79 11.55
C LYS A 15 4.96 14.71 10.58
N SER A 16 6.17 14.49 11.09
CA SER A 16 7.41 14.64 10.34
C SER A 16 7.99 13.32 9.88
N GLU A 17 7.48 12.20 10.39
CA GLU A 17 8.06 10.89 10.13
C GLU A 17 7.19 10.01 9.25
N VAL A 18 6.32 10.62 8.47
CA VAL A 18 5.74 9.90 7.35
C VAL A 18 6.93 9.50 6.50
N ASP A 19 7.14 8.21 6.37
CA ASP A 19 8.14 7.66 5.50
C ASP A 19 8.07 8.37 4.15
N PHE A 20 9.20 8.86 3.67
CA PHE A 20 9.24 9.59 2.42
C PHE A 20 8.71 8.75 1.26
N GLY A 21 8.93 7.43 1.29
CA GLY A 21 8.37 6.54 0.29
C GLY A 21 6.85 6.57 0.27
N SER A 22 6.23 6.52 1.44
CA SER A 22 4.77 6.62 1.53
C SER A 22 4.27 7.97 1.03
N TYR A 23 5.00 9.05 1.31
CA TYR A 23 4.66 10.38 0.80
C TYR A 23 4.69 10.41 -0.73
N VAL A 24 5.74 9.86 -1.34
CA VAL A 24 5.87 9.82 -2.81
C VAL A 24 4.76 8.97 -3.42
N LEU A 25 4.44 7.84 -2.81
CA LEU A 25 3.34 6.98 -3.25
C LEU A 25 2.02 7.74 -3.22
N LEU A 26 1.71 8.38 -2.10
CA LEU A 26 0.45 9.12 -1.94
C LEU A 26 0.32 10.27 -2.93
N LYS A 27 1.39 11.00 -3.15
CA LYS A 27 1.45 12.09 -4.11
C LYS A 27 1.16 11.59 -5.53
N THR A 28 1.69 10.43 -5.87
CA THR A 28 1.48 9.80 -7.18
C THR A 28 0.05 9.26 -7.32
N ILE A 29 -0.44 8.56 -6.30
CA ILE A 29 -1.77 7.93 -6.28
C ILE A 29 -2.87 8.96 -6.44
N LYS A 30 -2.68 10.16 -5.91
CA LYS A 30 -3.66 11.23 -6.01
C LYS A 30 -4.10 11.50 -7.46
N GLU A 31 -3.22 11.30 -8.41
CA GLU A 31 -3.48 11.53 -9.84
C GLU A 31 -3.86 10.26 -10.60
N GLU A 32 -4.00 9.12 -9.91
CA GLU A 32 -4.30 7.83 -10.55
C GLU A 32 -5.80 7.50 -10.50
N PRO A 33 -6.29 6.76 -11.50
CA PRO A 33 -7.70 6.39 -11.55
C PRO A 33 -7.99 5.15 -10.69
N LEU A 34 -8.02 5.31 -9.36
CA LEU A 34 -8.34 4.20 -8.49
C LEU A 34 -9.81 3.78 -8.60
N GLY A 35 -10.05 2.49 -8.45
CA GLY A 35 -11.40 1.94 -8.43
C GLY A 35 -12.03 1.99 -7.05
N ASP A 36 -12.97 1.07 -6.81
CA ASP A 36 -13.87 1.12 -5.66
C ASP A 36 -13.51 0.18 -4.50
N HIS A 37 -12.53 -0.70 -4.67
CA HIS A 37 -12.09 -1.64 -3.63
C HIS A 37 -10.58 -1.61 -3.52
N ILE A 38 -10.06 -0.90 -2.54
CA ILE A 38 -8.64 -0.61 -2.40
C ILE A 38 -8.08 -1.31 -1.18
N LEU A 39 -6.92 -1.94 -1.32
CA LEU A 39 -6.19 -2.58 -0.22
C LEU A 39 -4.86 -1.86 0.02
N ASP A 40 -4.60 -1.54 1.30
CA ASP A 40 -3.29 -1.12 1.79
C ASP A 40 -2.61 -2.36 2.38
N LEU A 41 -1.70 -2.96 1.64
CA LEU A 41 -1.03 -4.22 2.00
C LEU A 41 0.23 -3.93 2.81
N GLY A 42 0.27 -4.46 4.05
CA GLY A 42 1.34 -4.14 4.98
C GLY A 42 1.18 -2.71 5.50
N CYS A 43 0.02 -2.44 6.05
CA CYS A 43 -0.41 -1.05 6.30
C CYS A 43 0.34 -0.32 7.42
N GLY A 44 1.06 -1.05 8.27
CA GLY A 44 1.67 -0.44 9.45
C GLY A 44 0.61 0.26 10.29
N TYR A 45 0.89 1.48 10.69
CA TYR A 45 -0.07 2.26 11.50
C TYR A 45 -1.09 3.06 10.67
N GLY A 46 -1.15 2.79 9.36
CA GLY A 46 -2.27 3.23 8.53
C GLY A 46 -2.08 4.47 7.68
N VAL A 47 -0.86 4.95 7.52
CA VAL A 47 -0.58 6.19 6.76
C VAL A 47 -1.20 6.18 5.37
N ILE A 48 -0.92 5.13 4.60
CA ILE A 48 -1.38 5.05 3.21
C ILE A 48 -2.91 4.89 3.18
N GLY A 49 -3.43 3.88 3.87
CA GLY A 49 -4.87 3.58 3.82
C GLY A 49 -5.75 4.73 4.29
N VAL A 50 -5.38 5.36 5.41
CA VAL A 50 -6.15 6.50 5.95
C VAL A 50 -6.13 7.66 4.96
N THR A 51 -4.96 7.99 4.42
CA THR A 51 -4.83 9.10 3.47
C THR A 51 -5.59 8.83 2.18
N VAL A 52 -5.47 7.61 1.64
CA VAL A 52 -6.16 7.24 0.40
C VAL A 52 -7.68 7.28 0.59
N LYS A 53 -8.18 6.82 1.74
CA LYS A 53 -9.61 6.90 2.01
C LYS A 53 -10.10 8.35 2.05
N LYS A 54 -9.28 9.27 2.55
CA LYS A 54 -9.62 10.69 2.52
C LYS A 54 -9.64 11.26 1.09
N MET A 55 -8.73 10.79 0.24
CA MET A 55 -8.65 11.24 -1.15
C MET A 55 -9.76 10.63 -2.03
N PHE A 56 -10.17 9.40 -1.72
CA PHE A 56 -11.16 8.64 -2.48
C PHE A 56 -12.26 8.14 -1.53
N PRO A 57 -13.08 9.06 -1.00
CA PRO A 57 -14.02 8.72 0.09
C PRO A 57 -15.11 7.73 -0.31
N ASP A 58 -15.40 7.60 -1.60
CA ASP A 58 -16.42 6.67 -2.09
C ASP A 58 -15.91 5.24 -2.25
N ALA A 59 -14.60 5.03 -2.21
CA ALA A 59 -14.01 3.70 -2.32
C ALA A 59 -14.07 2.96 -0.97
N GLU A 60 -14.20 1.64 -1.03
CA GLU A 60 -14.03 0.80 0.15
C GLU A 60 -12.55 0.60 0.40
N MET A 61 -12.11 0.81 1.64
CA MET A 61 -10.71 0.68 2.02
C MET A 61 -10.53 -0.48 2.99
N LEU A 62 -9.61 -1.38 2.65
CA LEU A 62 -9.16 -2.46 3.52
C LEU A 62 -7.68 -2.25 3.82
N MET A 63 -7.30 -2.36 5.09
CA MET A 63 -5.92 -2.29 5.51
C MET A 63 -5.54 -3.58 6.23
N VAL A 64 -4.41 -4.17 5.90
CA VAL A 64 -3.95 -5.40 6.56
C VAL A 64 -2.47 -5.32 6.91
N ASP A 65 -2.12 -5.96 8.02
CA ASP A 65 -0.74 -6.09 8.46
C ASP A 65 -0.60 -7.38 9.28
N ALA A 66 0.57 -7.99 9.24
CA ALA A 66 0.85 -9.20 10.01
C ALA A 66 1.01 -8.91 11.50
N ASN A 67 1.34 -7.68 11.87
CA ASN A 67 1.61 -7.26 13.23
C ASN A 67 0.34 -6.75 13.92
N PRO A 68 -0.18 -7.45 14.96
CA PRO A 68 -1.39 -7.00 15.65
C PRO A 68 -1.28 -5.58 16.25
N ARG A 69 -0.09 -5.19 16.70
CA ARG A 69 0.11 -3.85 17.25
C ARG A 69 -0.06 -2.78 16.16
N ALA A 70 0.44 -3.04 14.95
CA ALA A 70 0.24 -2.14 13.83
C ALA A 70 -1.24 -1.99 13.51
N VAL A 71 -1.97 -3.09 13.49
CA VAL A 71 -3.42 -3.08 13.24
C VAL A 71 -4.16 -2.25 14.28
N GLU A 72 -3.81 -2.37 15.57
CA GLU A 72 -4.42 -1.54 16.62
C GLU A 72 -4.21 -0.06 16.34
N LEU A 73 -2.99 0.32 15.96
CA LEU A 73 -2.66 1.71 15.65
C LEU A 73 -3.40 2.20 14.39
N ALA A 74 -3.51 1.34 13.38
CA ALA A 74 -4.23 1.69 12.17
C ALA A 74 -5.72 1.94 12.45
N VAL A 75 -6.34 1.12 13.31
CA VAL A 75 -7.72 1.33 13.75
C VAL A 75 -7.88 2.68 14.43
N LEU A 76 -6.98 2.99 15.36
CA LEU A 76 -7.02 4.27 16.07
C LEU A 76 -6.84 5.46 15.12
N ASN A 77 -5.94 5.34 14.17
CA ASN A 77 -5.69 6.40 13.20
C ASN A 77 -6.88 6.61 12.25
N ALA A 78 -7.54 5.53 11.85
CA ALA A 78 -8.76 5.64 11.05
C ALA A 78 -9.85 6.38 11.83
N GLN A 79 -10.08 6.01 13.09
CA GLN A 79 -11.05 6.67 13.96
C GLN A 79 -10.70 8.15 14.15
N LYS A 80 -9.45 8.44 14.45
CA LYS A 80 -8.98 9.80 14.68
C LYS A 80 -9.16 10.69 13.45
N ASN A 81 -9.06 10.13 12.26
CA ASN A 81 -9.23 10.87 11.02
C ASN A 81 -10.64 10.78 10.46
N SER A 82 -11.55 10.17 11.20
CA SER A 82 -12.97 10.02 10.82
C SER A 82 -13.15 9.35 9.46
N VAL A 83 -12.32 8.34 9.17
CA VAL A 83 -12.46 7.55 7.96
C VAL A 83 -12.99 6.15 8.28
N GLU A 84 -13.84 5.64 7.41
CA GLU A 84 -14.32 4.27 7.50
C GLU A 84 -13.38 3.37 6.72
N ALA A 85 -12.74 2.44 7.41
CA ALA A 85 -11.86 1.47 6.79
C ALA A 85 -11.91 0.19 7.62
N GLU A 86 -11.84 -0.96 6.95
CA GLU A 86 -11.70 -2.21 7.65
C GLU A 86 -10.21 -2.48 7.84
N VAL A 87 -9.83 -2.95 9.03
CA VAL A 87 -8.43 -3.24 9.35
C VAL A 87 -8.35 -4.64 9.91
N ARG A 88 -7.47 -5.48 9.36
CA ARG A 88 -7.32 -6.87 9.78
C ARG A 88 -5.87 -7.26 10.01
N VAL A 89 -5.65 -8.16 10.97
CA VAL A 89 -4.37 -8.87 11.06
C VAL A 89 -4.37 -9.92 9.95
N SER A 90 -3.34 -9.94 9.13
CA SER A 90 -3.23 -10.88 8.03
C SER A 90 -1.78 -11.14 7.66
N ASP A 91 -1.43 -12.41 7.54
CA ASP A 91 -0.13 -12.81 6.96
C ASP A 91 -0.29 -12.70 5.44
N ILE A 92 0.20 -11.59 4.90
CA ILE A 92 -0.01 -11.19 3.51
C ILE A 92 -1.51 -11.22 3.20
N PHE A 93 -2.00 -12.13 2.36
CA PHE A 93 -3.42 -12.24 2.01
C PHE A 93 -4.15 -13.35 2.77
N GLY A 94 -3.54 -13.90 3.84
CA GLY A 94 -4.13 -15.01 4.59
C GLY A 94 -5.56 -14.77 5.07
N ASN A 95 -5.89 -13.52 5.42
CA ASN A 95 -7.23 -13.13 5.87
C ASN A 95 -7.92 -12.17 4.89
N VAL A 96 -7.52 -12.20 3.62
CA VAL A 96 -8.14 -11.40 2.57
C VAL A 96 -8.80 -12.34 1.57
N THR A 97 -10.11 -12.25 1.47
CA THR A 97 -10.89 -13.07 0.53
C THR A 97 -11.45 -12.25 -0.62
N GLU A 98 -11.42 -10.93 -0.48
CA GLU A 98 -11.98 -10.00 -1.46
C GLU A 98 -11.15 -9.96 -2.73
N THR A 99 -11.81 -9.62 -3.83
CA THR A 99 -11.17 -9.24 -5.09
C THR A 99 -11.10 -7.73 -5.15
N LEU A 100 -9.94 -7.19 -5.48
CA LEU A 100 -9.65 -5.78 -5.31
C LEU A 100 -9.46 -5.07 -6.64
N SER A 101 -9.81 -3.78 -6.68
CA SER A 101 -9.53 -2.95 -7.85
C SER A 101 -8.09 -2.44 -7.84
N ASP A 102 -7.55 -2.15 -6.66
CA ASP A 102 -6.22 -1.59 -6.50
C ASP A 102 -5.58 -2.11 -5.22
N ILE A 103 -4.30 -2.43 -5.31
CA ILE A 103 -3.50 -2.83 -4.16
C ILE A 103 -2.31 -1.88 -4.08
N LEU A 104 -2.13 -1.27 -2.91
CA LEU A 104 -1.05 -0.33 -2.65
C LEU A 104 -0.13 -0.93 -1.60
N THR A 105 1.17 -0.82 -1.79
CA THR A 105 2.10 -1.29 -0.78
C THR A 105 3.41 -0.52 -0.76
N ASN A 106 3.88 -0.27 0.47
CA ASN A 106 5.25 0.11 0.76
C ASN A 106 5.84 -1.12 1.45
N PRO A 107 6.46 -2.05 0.69
CA PRO A 107 6.79 -3.36 1.24
C PRO A 107 7.85 -3.31 2.33
N PRO A 108 7.78 -4.23 3.32
CA PRO A 108 8.74 -4.27 4.43
C PRO A 108 10.07 -4.87 3.97
N ILE A 109 11.01 -4.01 3.57
CA ILE A 109 12.30 -4.44 3.00
C ILE A 109 13.04 -5.40 3.92
N ARG A 110 12.92 -5.21 5.24
CA ARG A 110 13.57 -6.07 6.24
C ARG A 110 13.06 -7.51 6.22
N ALA A 111 11.86 -7.74 5.72
CA ALA A 111 11.30 -9.09 5.63
C ALA A 111 11.99 -9.94 4.56
N GLY A 112 12.70 -9.32 3.62
CA GLY A 112 13.47 -10.01 2.59
C GLY A 112 12.71 -10.26 1.30
N LYS A 113 13.46 -10.60 0.25
CA LYS A 113 12.91 -10.80 -1.10
C LYS A 113 11.81 -11.85 -1.16
N LYS A 114 11.95 -12.95 -0.42
CA LYS A 114 10.98 -14.04 -0.46
C LYS A 114 9.59 -13.57 -0.07
N VAL A 115 9.51 -12.79 1.01
CA VAL A 115 8.23 -12.25 1.49
C VAL A 115 7.69 -11.23 0.51
N ILE A 116 8.53 -10.31 0.05
CA ILE A 116 8.12 -9.26 -0.87
C ILE A 116 7.61 -9.85 -2.19
N TYR A 117 8.30 -10.84 -2.72
CA TYR A 117 7.89 -11.49 -3.96
C TYR A 117 6.58 -12.28 -3.79
N ALA A 118 6.38 -12.91 -2.61
CA ALA A 118 5.10 -13.54 -2.29
C ALA A 118 3.97 -12.53 -2.25
N MET A 119 4.23 -11.32 -1.74
CA MET A 119 3.25 -10.23 -1.77
C MET A 119 2.82 -9.90 -3.20
N PHE A 120 3.75 -9.82 -4.12
CA PHE A 120 3.46 -9.52 -5.53
C PHE A 120 2.65 -10.64 -6.19
N GLU A 121 3.04 -11.89 -5.95
CA GLU A 121 2.36 -13.06 -6.53
C GLU A 121 0.92 -13.15 -6.03
N GLN A 122 0.72 -13.01 -4.72
CA GLN A 122 -0.62 -13.06 -4.12
C GLN A 122 -1.46 -11.84 -4.51
N ALA A 123 -0.84 -10.68 -4.70
CA ALA A 123 -1.55 -9.50 -5.18
C ALA A 123 -2.20 -9.75 -6.55
N TYR A 124 -1.47 -10.40 -7.45
CA TYR A 124 -2.02 -10.74 -8.76
C TYR A 124 -3.30 -11.56 -8.62
N ASP A 125 -3.29 -12.55 -7.73
CA ASP A 125 -4.43 -13.45 -7.54
C ASP A 125 -5.65 -12.75 -6.94
N HIS A 126 -5.46 -11.65 -6.23
CA HIS A 126 -6.54 -10.92 -5.55
C HIS A 126 -7.01 -9.67 -6.29
N LEU A 127 -6.41 -9.38 -7.45
CA LEU A 127 -6.87 -8.27 -8.28
C LEU A 127 -7.91 -8.74 -9.28
N ARG A 128 -8.91 -7.89 -9.51
CA ARG A 128 -9.85 -8.10 -10.61
C ARG A 128 -9.15 -7.79 -11.94
N PRO A 129 -9.69 -8.30 -13.07
CA PRO A 129 -9.18 -7.88 -14.39
C PRO A 129 -9.20 -6.36 -14.50
N GLN A 130 -8.14 -5.79 -15.05
CA GLN A 130 -7.88 -4.36 -15.18
C GLN A 130 -7.58 -3.65 -13.84
N GLY A 131 -7.44 -4.41 -12.76
CA GLY A 131 -6.99 -3.87 -11.48
C GLY A 131 -5.49 -3.60 -11.49
N HIS A 132 -5.05 -2.76 -10.54
CA HIS A 132 -3.67 -2.30 -10.51
C HIS A 132 -2.97 -2.60 -9.20
N LEU A 133 -1.68 -2.93 -9.30
CA LEU A 133 -0.77 -2.99 -8.16
C LEU A 133 0.14 -1.75 -8.22
N TYR A 134 0.24 -1.03 -7.10
CA TYR A 134 1.15 0.11 -6.94
C TYR A 134 2.13 -0.20 -5.83
N VAL A 135 3.42 -0.09 -6.12
CA VAL A 135 4.50 -0.38 -5.16
C VAL A 135 5.44 0.81 -5.09
N VAL A 136 5.78 1.25 -3.88
CA VAL A 136 6.88 2.19 -3.70
C VAL A 136 8.09 1.44 -3.16
N ILE A 137 9.25 1.63 -3.78
CA ILE A 137 10.47 0.97 -3.35
C ILE A 137 11.68 1.82 -3.77
N ARG A 138 12.69 1.91 -2.88
CA ARG A 138 13.92 2.63 -3.21
C ARG A 138 14.76 1.82 -4.20
N LYS A 139 15.42 2.53 -5.12
CA LYS A 139 16.35 1.91 -6.04
C LYS A 139 17.41 1.10 -5.29
N GLN A 140 17.97 1.66 -4.22
CA GLN A 140 18.98 1.02 -3.38
C GLN A 140 18.48 -0.21 -2.64
N GLN A 141 17.16 -0.38 -2.55
CA GLN A 141 16.54 -1.50 -1.83
C GLN A 141 15.91 -2.51 -2.78
N GLY A 142 16.26 -2.46 -4.06
CA GLY A 142 15.86 -3.47 -5.02
C GLY A 142 14.74 -3.10 -5.96
N ALA A 143 14.55 -1.81 -6.26
CA ALA A 143 13.47 -1.39 -7.17
C ALA A 143 13.55 -2.06 -8.54
N LEU A 144 14.74 -2.19 -9.11
CA LEU A 144 14.89 -2.79 -10.44
C LEU A 144 14.59 -4.29 -10.43
N SER A 145 15.01 -4.99 -9.36
CA SER A 145 14.68 -6.41 -9.18
C SER A 145 13.18 -6.61 -8.96
N ALA A 146 12.57 -5.73 -8.17
CA ALA A 146 11.12 -5.77 -7.94
C ALA A 146 10.35 -5.56 -9.24
N LYS A 147 10.77 -4.58 -10.05
CA LYS A 147 10.17 -4.33 -11.36
C LYS A 147 10.22 -5.57 -12.24
N ALA A 148 11.39 -6.22 -12.32
CA ALA A 148 11.57 -7.42 -13.12
C ALA A 148 10.66 -8.56 -12.62
N LYS A 149 10.55 -8.74 -11.31
CA LYS A 149 9.69 -9.78 -10.73
C LYS A 149 8.22 -9.50 -11.01
N ILE A 150 7.79 -8.25 -10.87
CA ILE A 150 6.41 -7.87 -11.16
C ILE A 150 6.10 -8.07 -12.65
N GLU A 151 7.02 -7.72 -13.55
CA GLU A 151 6.84 -7.98 -14.97
C GLU A 151 6.68 -9.48 -15.28
N GLU A 152 7.44 -10.32 -14.58
CA GLU A 152 7.31 -11.77 -14.72
C GLU A 152 5.91 -12.25 -14.34
N ILE A 153 5.33 -11.69 -13.27
CA ILE A 153 4.01 -12.09 -12.75
C ILE A 153 2.88 -11.51 -13.59
N PHE A 154 2.94 -10.22 -13.89
CA PHE A 154 1.84 -9.45 -14.51
C PHE A 154 1.96 -9.34 -16.03
N GLY A 155 3.16 -9.53 -16.58
CA GLY A 155 3.41 -9.26 -18.00
C GLY A 155 3.69 -7.80 -18.30
N ASN A 156 3.62 -6.92 -17.30
CA ASN A 156 3.91 -5.49 -17.45
C ASN A 156 4.30 -4.90 -16.11
N CYS A 157 5.10 -3.85 -16.15
CA CYS A 157 5.38 -3.01 -14.99
C CYS A 157 5.98 -1.69 -15.47
N GLU A 158 5.35 -0.59 -15.08
CA GLU A 158 5.81 0.75 -15.44
C GLU A 158 6.36 1.46 -14.22
N VAL A 159 7.40 2.27 -14.42
CA VAL A 159 7.84 3.25 -13.41
C VAL A 159 7.08 4.53 -13.69
N ILE A 160 6.08 4.85 -12.87
CA ILE A 160 5.23 6.02 -13.13
C ILE A 160 5.70 7.28 -12.40
N ASN A 161 6.59 7.15 -11.43
CA ASN A 161 7.22 8.29 -10.79
C ASN A 161 8.53 7.88 -10.13
N LYS A 162 9.45 8.84 -10.01
CA LYS A 162 10.73 8.68 -9.30
C LYS A 162 10.98 9.96 -8.52
N GLU A 163 11.31 9.85 -7.26
CA GLU A 163 11.63 11.01 -6.45
C GLU A 163 12.61 10.62 -5.35
N LYS A 164 13.78 11.26 -5.34
CA LYS A 164 14.86 11.02 -4.37
C LYS A 164 15.19 9.52 -4.19
N GLY A 165 15.26 8.79 -5.29
CA GLY A 165 15.59 7.38 -5.29
C GLY A 165 14.42 6.46 -5.04
N TYR A 166 13.23 6.96 -4.73
CA TYR A 166 12.01 6.15 -4.60
C TYR A 166 11.34 6.00 -5.95
N TYR A 167 11.04 4.77 -6.32
CA TYR A 167 10.34 4.45 -7.57
C TYR A 167 8.92 4.03 -7.25
N ILE A 168 7.97 4.54 -8.02
CA ILE A 168 6.59 4.06 -7.95
C ILE A 168 6.38 3.15 -9.15
N LEU A 169 6.11 1.89 -8.86
CA LEU A 169 5.88 0.86 -9.87
C LEU A 169 4.39 0.61 -9.99
N LYS A 170 3.89 0.52 -11.21
CA LYS A 170 2.48 0.24 -11.48
C LYS A 170 2.37 -0.93 -12.44
N SER A 171 1.51 -1.88 -12.11
CA SER A 171 1.21 -3.02 -12.99
C SER A 171 -0.28 -3.22 -13.08
N THR A 172 -0.73 -3.72 -14.22
CA THR A 172 -2.15 -3.95 -14.49
C THR A 172 -2.37 -5.42 -14.75
N LYS A 173 -3.38 -5.99 -14.10
CA LYS A 173 -3.81 -7.36 -14.39
C LYS A 173 -4.70 -7.32 -15.63
N THR A 174 -4.19 -7.81 -16.76
CA THR A 174 -4.87 -7.66 -18.03
C THR A 174 -5.95 -8.71 -18.29
N ASP A 175 -5.93 -9.81 -17.56
CA ASP A 175 -6.92 -10.89 -17.75
C ASP A 175 -7.62 -11.27 -16.46
#